data_b26f43d78004cf02a19f68dba17fc794
#
_entry.id   b26f43d78004cf02a19f68dba17fc794
#
_cell.length_a   1.000
_cell.length_b   1.000
_cell.length_c   1.000
_cell.angle_alpha   90.00
_cell.angle_beta   90.00
_cell.angle_gamma   90.00
#
_symmetry.space_group_name_H-M   'P 1'
#
loop_
_entity.id
_entity.type
_entity.pdbx_description
1 polymer ?
#
loop_
_entity_poly.entity_id
_entity_poly.type
_entity_poly.pdbx_seq_one_letter_code
_entity_poly.pdbx_strand_id
1 'polypeptide(L)'
;MIAPPVIAPPATSPYVCAFRGRRDAYQVPLALQEAGLLDQLITDAYAYPAVRSLAKFAPSRFQEKVASRKEPGIPSEKVRCLWSTTFLEHARHRLGFAPALTYLKLDSQFSYAAARRAQSQRSHLLLYSPYAWEAFVAKYTHEPRRVLFQYHPHPDMEQRILATDCAQYPEIRESFSSTQDSAGAAHLVARERDCWKHADEILCASRFTKLSLLEAGAEEERCHVIPYGIDLPLEEQHQPVPAEFRCVFVGSGGRRKGLHHLLFAWQAANLPATSELTLVCRVIDREIERIARATPRVKLVRGLPQAKLETVYANSALFVMPSLVEGFGQVYLEALAQGCPVLGTTHTCCPDLGREEDGVFLVEPGNVDQLTAQLESLSRTLPGNANARRAARNCAKRFTWPAFRNGIRAALSQE
;
A
#
# COMPACT_ATOMS: atom_id res chain seq x y z
N MET A 1 -19.92 17.15 40.71
CA MET A 1 -18.47 16.93 40.56
C MET A 1 -18.09 17.50 39.21
N ILE A 2 -17.34 18.61 39.19
CA ILE A 2 -16.81 19.21 37.96
C ILE A 2 -15.68 18.31 37.49
N ALA A 3 -15.73 17.81 36.25
CA ALA A 3 -14.65 17.04 35.68
C ALA A 3 -13.35 17.89 35.72
N PRO A 4 -12.18 17.32 36.08
CA PRO A 4 -10.95 18.06 36.07
C PRO A 4 -10.66 18.59 34.66
N PRO A 5 -10.04 19.78 34.54
CA PRO A 5 -9.74 20.34 33.23
C PRO A 5 -8.81 19.41 32.44
N VAL A 6 -9.16 19.15 31.19
CA VAL A 6 -8.31 18.40 30.24
C VAL A 6 -7.11 19.28 29.92
N ILE A 7 -5.91 18.85 30.32
CA ILE A 7 -4.66 19.59 30.06
C ILE A 7 -4.15 19.13 28.69
N ALA A 8 -4.00 20.04 27.74
CA ALA A 8 -3.34 19.75 26.47
C ALA A 8 -1.88 19.31 26.73
N PRO A 9 -1.37 18.27 26.03
CA PRO A 9 0.03 17.90 26.11
C PRO A 9 0.89 19.05 25.53
N PRO A 10 2.17 19.19 25.95
CA PRO A 10 3.06 20.17 25.34
C PRO A 10 3.23 19.89 23.83
N ALA A 11 3.38 20.93 23.02
CA ALA A 11 3.51 20.86 21.55
C ALA A 11 4.63 19.91 21.05
N THR A 12 5.59 19.56 21.90
CA THR A 12 6.72 18.67 21.66
C THR A 12 6.48 17.21 22.14
N SER A 13 5.26 16.84 22.54
CA SER A 13 5.00 15.47 23.03
C SER A 13 5.26 14.44 21.94
N PRO A 14 5.90 13.29 22.28
CA PRO A 14 6.21 12.25 21.29
C PRO A 14 4.96 11.46 20.88
N TYR A 15 5.07 10.70 19.80
CA TYR A 15 4.00 9.91 19.20
C TYR A 15 4.13 8.43 19.46
N VAL A 16 3.01 7.75 19.68
CA VAL A 16 2.88 6.29 19.63
C VAL A 16 2.46 5.89 18.22
N CYS A 17 3.18 4.90 17.65
CA CYS A 17 2.78 4.20 16.43
C CYS A 17 2.39 2.77 16.76
N ALA A 18 1.33 2.24 16.13
CA ALA A 18 0.92 0.85 16.33
C ALA A 18 0.41 0.24 15.02
N PHE A 19 0.95 -0.93 14.65
CA PHE A 19 0.50 -1.69 13.48
C PHE A 19 1.03 -3.12 13.49
N ARG A 20 0.37 -3.99 12.74
CA ARG A 20 0.79 -5.36 12.50
C ARG A 20 1.68 -5.43 11.25
N GLY A 21 2.70 -6.26 11.31
CA GLY A 21 3.58 -6.50 10.19
C GLY A 21 4.75 -5.53 10.10
N ARG A 22 5.35 -5.48 8.91
CA ARG A 22 6.40 -4.53 8.52
C ARG A 22 5.80 -3.50 7.57
N ARG A 23 4.87 -2.69 8.09
CA ARG A 23 4.23 -1.66 7.26
C ARG A 23 5.26 -0.65 6.80
N ASP A 24 5.23 -0.37 5.50
CA ASP A 24 6.08 0.64 4.84
C ASP A 24 7.55 0.57 5.29
N ALA A 25 8.05 -0.65 5.49
CA ALA A 25 9.40 -0.92 5.99
C ALA A 25 9.74 -0.14 7.29
N TYR A 26 8.76 0.13 8.16
CA TYR A 26 8.88 0.95 9.39
C TYR A 26 9.20 2.44 9.14
N GLN A 27 8.98 2.97 7.93
CA GLN A 27 9.40 4.33 7.60
C GLN A 27 8.65 5.42 8.39
N VAL A 28 7.38 5.20 8.76
CA VAL A 28 6.62 6.15 9.59
C VAL A 28 7.23 6.27 10.99
N PRO A 29 7.40 5.19 11.78
CA PRO A 29 8.06 5.32 13.08
C PRO A 29 9.54 5.75 12.99
N LEU A 30 10.23 5.44 11.88
CA LEU A 30 11.60 5.93 11.64
C LEU A 30 11.60 7.46 11.43
N ALA A 31 10.64 8.03 10.69
CA ALA A 31 10.50 9.48 10.53
C ALA A 31 10.34 10.18 11.89
N LEU A 32 9.51 9.62 12.77
CA LEU A 32 9.33 10.12 14.14
C LEU A 32 10.60 9.96 14.99
N GLN A 33 11.31 8.83 14.83
CA GLN A 33 12.56 8.60 15.57
C GLN A 33 13.65 9.60 15.15
N GLU A 34 13.81 9.85 13.84
CA GLU A 34 14.76 10.85 13.32
C GLU A 34 14.46 12.26 13.81
N ALA A 35 13.18 12.58 14.04
CA ALA A 35 12.73 13.86 14.60
C ALA A 35 12.81 13.92 16.15
N GLY A 36 13.18 12.84 16.82
CA GLY A 36 13.11 12.76 18.29
C GLY A 36 11.68 12.64 18.85
N LEU A 37 10.70 12.42 17.99
CA LEU A 37 9.27 12.38 18.32
C LEU A 37 8.69 10.97 18.51
N LEU A 38 9.46 9.89 18.40
CA LEU A 38 8.96 8.54 18.64
C LEU A 38 8.96 8.25 20.16
N ASP A 39 7.77 8.02 20.73
CA ASP A 39 7.63 7.43 22.06
C ASP A 39 7.80 5.91 21.97
N GLN A 40 6.90 5.23 21.25
CA GLN A 40 6.92 3.78 21.13
C GLN A 40 6.32 3.30 19.79
N LEU A 41 6.98 2.32 19.19
CA LEU A 41 6.42 1.47 18.15
C LEU A 41 5.82 0.21 18.78
N ILE A 42 4.52 -0.05 18.56
CA ILE A 42 3.83 -1.27 18.99
C ILE A 42 3.57 -2.14 17.75
N THR A 43 4.11 -3.37 17.72
CA THR A 43 3.96 -4.26 16.56
C THR A 43 3.73 -5.72 17.00
N ASP A 44 3.43 -6.62 16.06
CA ASP A 44 3.22 -8.05 16.33
C ASP A 44 4.52 -8.79 16.62
N ALA A 45 5.57 -8.54 15.83
CA ALA A 45 6.87 -9.18 15.95
C ALA A 45 7.99 -8.24 15.48
N TYR A 46 9.08 -8.22 16.22
CA TYR A 46 10.28 -7.45 15.89
C TYR A 46 11.53 -8.27 16.21
N ALA A 47 12.57 -8.14 15.37
CA ALA A 47 13.80 -8.89 15.52
C ALA A 47 14.75 -8.26 16.55
N TYR A 48 14.42 -8.40 17.83
CA TYR A 48 15.34 -8.02 18.92
C TYR A 48 16.68 -8.76 18.81
N PRO A 49 17.76 -8.24 19.43
CA PRO A 49 19.07 -8.89 19.40
C PRO A 49 19.02 -10.36 19.82
N ALA A 50 18.31 -10.70 20.90
CA ALA A 50 18.13 -12.07 21.37
C ALA A 50 17.41 -12.97 20.35
N VAL A 51 16.33 -12.49 19.71
CA VAL A 51 15.59 -13.23 18.68
C VAL A 51 16.47 -13.50 17.47
N ARG A 52 17.30 -12.54 17.07
CA ARG A 52 18.26 -12.71 15.96
C ARG A 52 19.33 -13.75 16.28
N SER A 53 19.84 -13.76 17.50
CA SER A 53 20.83 -14.76 17.93
C SER A 53 20.27 -16.17 17.88
N LEU A 54 19.04 -16.37 18.33
CA LEU A 54 18.35 -17.67 18.24
C LEU A 54 17.99 -18.05 16.80
N ALA A 55 17.62 -17.08 15.96
CA ALA A 55 17.23 -17.33 14.58
C ALA A 55 18.38 -17.89 13.73
N LYS A 56 19.65 -17.67 14.10
CA LYS A 56 20.81 -18.24 13.39
C LYS A 56 20.79 -19.78 13.31
N PHE A 57 20.09 -20.44 14.24
CA PHE A 57 19.94 -21.90 14.28
C PHE A 57 18.67 -22.39 13.58
N ALA A 58 17.86 -21.49 13.01
CA ALA A 58 16.62 -21.81 12.33
C ALA A 58 16.85 -21.99 10.81
N PRO A 59 15.91 -22.62 10.07
CA PRO A 59 15.96 -22.71 8.60
C PRO A 59 16.09 -21.32 7.94
N SER A 60 16.78 -21.25 6.80
CA SER A 60 17.08 -19.99 6.08
C SER A 60 15.86 -19.10 5.84
N ARG A 61 14.72 -19.67 5.44
CA ARG A 61 13.44 -18.93 5.28
C ARG A 61 12.97 -18.23 6.55
N PHE A 62 13.22 -18.83 7.71
CA PHE A 62 12.89 -18.21 9.00
C PHE A 62 13.89 -17.10 9.34
N GLN A 63 15.17 -17.31 9.05
CA GLN A 63 16.20 -16.28 9.24
C GLN A 63 15.90 -15.03 8.41
N GLU A 64 15.54 -15.18 7.13
CA GLU A 64 15.15 -14.08 6.26
C GLU A 64 13.92 -13.32 6.78
N LYS A 65 12.89 -14.07 7.23
CA LYS A 65 11.69 -13.50 7.81
C LYS A 65 11.98 -12.70 9.09
N VAL A 66 12.87 -13.20 9.95
CA VAL A 66 13.31 -12.48 11.15
C VAL A 66 14.15 -11.27 10.77
N ALA A 67 15.10 -11.42 9.84
CA ALA A 67 15.94 -10.30 9.38
C ALA A 67 15.11 -9.14 8.82
N SER A 68 14.04 -9.45 8.08
CA SER A 68 13.13 -8.44 7.53
C SER A 68 12.32 -7.68 8.57
N ARG A 69 12.23 -8.17 9.82
CA ARG A 69 11.44 -7.58 10.91
C ARG A 69 12.26 -6.64 11.81
N LYS A 70 13.18 -5.89 11.23
CA LYS A 70 13.99 -4.91 11.94
C LYS A 70 14.19 -3.65 11.11
N GLU A 71 14.25 -2.50 11.80
CA GLU A 71 14.72 -1.24 11.26
C GLU A 71 15.89 -0.74 12.12
N PRO A 72 17.13 -0.65 11.57
CA PRO A 72 18.32 -0.28 12.33
C PRO A 72 18.23 1.09 13.01
N GLY A 73 17.52 2.03 12.40
CA GLY A 73 17.34 3.38 12.92
C GLY A 73 16.37 3.49 14.10
N ILE A 74 15.65 2.42 14.46
CA ILE A 74 14.71 2.43 15.59
C ILE A 74 15.33 1.65 16.76
N PRO A 75 15.62 2.31 17.92
CA PRO A 75 16.12 1.67 19.12
C PRO A 75 15.17 0.57 19.63
N SER A 76 15.72 -0.60 19.98
CA SER A 76 14.90 -1.75 20.39
C SER A 76 14.07 -1.49 21.65
N GLU A 77 14.52 -0.62 22.53
CA GLU A 77 13.82 -0.20 23.75
C GLU A 77 12.55 0.61 23.46
N LYS A 78 12.47 1.23 22.29
CA LYS A 78 11.28 1.93 21.82
C LYS A 78 10.29 1.01 21.08
N VAL A 79 10.58 -0.28 20.95
CA VAL A 79 9.70 -1.24 20.29
C VAL A 79 9.04 -2.15 21.31
N ARG A 80 7.73 -2.31 21.23
CA ARG A 80 6.94 -3.26 22.02
C ARG A 80 6.24 -4.26 21.10
N CYS A 81 6.46 -5.54 21.33
CA CYS A 81 5.77 -6.60 20.58
C CYS A 81 4.55 -7.13 21.33
N LEU A 82 3.44 -7.28 20.63
CA LEU A 82 2.25 -7.96 21.10
C LEU A 82 2.27 -9.42 20.62
N TRP A 83 3.18 -10.24 21.15
CA TRP A 83 3.38 -11.64 20.76
C TRP A 83 2.10 -12.49 20.81
N SER A 84 1.20 -12.18 21.76
CA SER A 84 -0.10 -12.84 21.89
C SER A 84 -0.96 -12.74 20.64
N THR A 85 -0.82 -11.67 19.84
CA THR A 85 -1.60 -11.47 18.62
C THR A 85 -1.20 -12.48 17.54
N THR A 86 0.09 -12.77 17.40
CA THR A 86 0.61 -13.75 16.44
C THR A 86 0.13 -15.17 16.78
N PHE A 87 0.16 -15.54 18.07
CA PHE A 87 -0.37 -16.84 18.53
C PHE A 87 -1.88 -16.94 18.31
N LEU A 88 -2.61 -15.87 18.63
CA LEU A 88 -4.07 -15.83 18.46
C LEU A 88 -4.47 -15.95 16.98
N GLU A 89 -3.76 -15.30 16.07
CA GLU A 89 -3.99 -15.40 14.62
C GLU A 89 -3.87 -16.85 14.15
N HIS A 90 -2.77 -17.52 14.49
CA HIS A 90 -2.55 -18.91 14.11
C HIS A 90 -3.60 -19.87 14.73
N ALA A 91 -3.95 -19.65 15.99
CA ALA A 91 -4.95 -20.49 16.67
C ALA A 91 -6.33 -20.30 16.04
N ARG A 92 -6.75 -19.09 15.75
CA ARG A 92 -8.06 -18.80 15.14
C ARG A 92 -8.15 -19.34 13.71
N HIS A 93 -7.08 -19.21 12.92
CA HIS A 93 -7.01 -19.83 11.58
C HIS A 93 -7.16 -21.34 11.64
N ARG A 94 -6.48 -22.02 12.57
CA ARG A 94 -6.60 -23.46 12.77
C ARG A 94 -8.00 -23.91 13.23
N LEU A 95 -8.68 -23.06 13.97
CA LEU A 95 -10.04 -23.31 14.47
C LEU A 95 -11.14 -22.90 13.49
N GLY A 96 -10.79 -22.45 12.28
CA GLY A 96 -11.75 -22.10 11.23
C GLY A 96 -12.54 -20.81 11.45
N PHE A 97 -12.06 -19.90 12.31
CA PHE A 97 -12.72 -18.60 12.47
C PHE A 97 -12.58 -17.75 11.21
N ALA A 98 -13.64 -17.01 10.87
CA ALA A 98 -13.67 -16.11 9.74
C ALA A 98 -12.49 -15.10 9.79
N PRO A 99 -11.74 -14.92 8.69
CA PRO A 99 -10.58 -14.02 8.65
C PRO A 99 -10.90 -12.59 9.10
N ALA A 100 -12.01 -12.01 8.64
CA ALA A 100 -12.42 -10.65 8.99
C ALA A 100 -12.62 -10.44 10.50
N LEU A 101 -13.29 -11.37 11.19
CA LEU A 101 -13.45 -11.33 12.65
C LEU A 101 -12.13 -11.47 13.39
N THR A 102 -11.20 -12.26 12.82
CA THR A 102 -9.86 -12.41 13.38
C THR A 102 -9.09 -11.10 13.26
N TYR A 103 -9.09 -10.47 12.09
CA TYR A 103 -8.42 -9.18 11.86
C TYR A 103 -9.03 -8.06 12.71
N LEU A 104 -10.35 -7.95 12.76
CA LEU A 104 -11.03 -6.98 13.62
C LEU A 104 -10.52 -7.05 15.07
N LYS A 105 -10.47 -8.26 15.63
CA LYS A 105 -9.99 -8.47 17.01
C LYS A 105 -8.52 -8.17 17.20
N LEU A 106 -7.69 -8.50 16.21
CA LEU A 106 -6.25 -8.23 16.27
C LEU A 106 -5.97 -6.73 16.15
N ASP A 107 -6.56 -6.07 15.17
CA ASP A 107 -6.35 -4.64 14.93
C ASP A 107 -6.83 -3.79 16.13
N SER A 108 -7.94 -4.15 16.75
CA SER A 108 -8.39 -3.53 18.01
C SER A 108 -7.37 -3.65 19.14
N GLN A 109 -6.62 -4.74 19.24
CA GLN A 109 -5.60 -4.90 20.30
C GLN A 109 -4.44 -3.91 20.14
N PHE A 110 -4.02 -3.62 18.89
CA PHE A 110 -3.02 -2.59 18.61
C PHE A 110 -3.54 -1.22 18.97
N SER A 111 -4.77 -0.91 18.58
CA SER A 111 -5.43 0.35 18.92
C SER A 111 -5.55 0.58 20.42
N TYR A 112 -6.03 -0.41 21.18
CA TYR A 112 -6.09 -0.33 22.64
C TYR A 112 -4.70 -0.22 23.31
N ALA A 113 -3.70 -0.89 22.76
CA ALA A 113 -2.34 -0.80 23.29
C ALA A 113 -1.76 0.60 23.08
N ALA A 114 -2.01 1.20 21.90
CA ALA A 114 -1.63 2.58 21.59
C ALA A 114 -2.34 3.57 22.52
N ALA A 115 -3.66 3.43 22.72
CA ALA A 115 -4.42 4.27 23.62
C ALA A 115 -3.89 4.25 25.05
N ARG A 116 -3.63 3.06 25.59
CA ARG A 116 -3.08 2.90 26.95
C ARG A 116 -1.68 3.53 27.08
N ARG A 117 -0.84 3.38 26.05
CA ARG A 117 0.50 4.00 26.06
C ARG A 117 0.39 5.52 26.01
N ALA A 118 -0.41 6.07 25.10
CA ALA A 118 -0.64 7.50 24.97
C ALA A 118 -1.17 8.09 26.28
N GLN A 119 -2.16 7.43 26.92
CA GLN A 119 -2.69 7.85 28.22
C GLN A 119 -1.62 7.88 29.30
N SER A 120 -0.76 6.85 29.40
CA SER A 120 0.23 6.72 30.49
C SER A 120 1.43 7.65 30.33
N GLN A 121 1.83 7.97 29.11
CA GLN A 121 2.99 8.80 28.80
C GLN A 121 2.63 10.21 28.32
N ARG A 122 1.35 10.55 28.23
CA ARG A 122 0.84 11.79 27.64
C ARG A 122 1.35 12.01 26.22
N SER A 123 1.45 10.92 25.44
CA SER A 123 1.93 10.95 24.06
C SER A 123 0.79 11.22 23.10
N HIS A 124 1.14 11.71 21.91
CA HIS A 124 0.27 11.79 20.73
C HIS A 124 0.12 10.44 20.03
N LEU A 125 -0.77 10.36 19.06
CA LEU A 125 -1.05 9.16 18.28
C LEU A 125 -0.78 9.40 16.80
N LEU A 126 0.01 8.52 16.14
CA LEU A 126 0.10 8.44 14.69
C LEU A 126 -0.20 6.99 14.30
N LEU A 127 -1.40 6.76 13.78
CA LEU A 127 -1.92 5.41 13.53
C LEU A 127 -2.44 5.27 12.08
N TYR A 128 -2.29 4.08 11.51
CA TYR A 128 -2.92 3.74 10.24
C TYR A 128 -4.42 3.43 10.43
N SER A 129 -5.22 3.68 9.42
CA SER A 129 -6.70 3.57 9.50
C SER A 129 -7.23 2.29 10.14
N PRO A 130 -6.69 1.06 9.89
CA PRO A 130 -7.21 -0.15 10.53
C PRO A 130 -6.95 -0.21 12.05
N TYR A 131 -5.96 0.54 12.55
CA TYR A 131 -5.51 0.49 13.95
C TYR A 131 -5.87 1.75 14.74
N ALA A 132 -6.66 2.67 14.15
CA ALA A 132 -6.91 3.98 14.75
C ALA A 132 -8.15 4.04 15.64
N TRP A 133 -9.22 3.31 15.28
CA TRP A 133 -10.56 3.53 15.81
C TRP A 133 -10.63 3.61 17.33
N GLU A 134 -10.29 2.53 18.06
CA GLU A 134 -10.45 2.47 19.52
C GLU A 134 -9.55 3.49 20.23
N ALA A 135 -8.37 3.80 19.65
CA ALA A 135 -7.50 4.81 20.22
C ALA A 135 -8.02 6.22 19.98
N PHE A 136 -8.65 6.48 18.83
CA PHE A 136 -9.14 7.81 18.50
C PHE A 136 -10.44 8.18 19.24
N VAL A 137 -11.31 7.19 19.50
CA VAL A 137 -12.56 7.42 20.25
C VAL A 137 -12.39 7.27 21.78
N ALA A 138 -11.21 6.85 22.25
CA ALA A 138 -10.96 6.69 23.68
C ALA A 138 -11.04 8.03 24.42
N LYS A 139 -11.44 7.97 25.70
CA LYS A 139 -11.41 9.14 26.58
C LYS A 139 -10.03 9.23 27.24
N TYR A 140 -9.44 10.40 27.19
CA TYR A 140 -8.12 10.70 27.79
C TYR A 140 -8.25 11.71 28.93
N THR A 141 -7.32 11.67 29.87
CA THR A 141 -7.14 12.72 30.91
C THR A 141 -6.34 13.92 30.39
N HIS A 142 -5.72 13.78 29.22
CA HIS A 142 -5.10 14.82 28.41
C HIS A 142 -5.60 14.62 26.98
N GLU A 143 -5.62 15.64 26.15
CA GLU A 143 -6.09 15.50 24.76
C GLU A 143 -4.89 15.21 23.83
N PRO A 144 -4.70 13.96 23.35
CA PRO A 144 -3.61 13.64 22.45
C PRO A 144 -3.92 14.18 21.04
N ARG A 145 -2.94 14.72 20.33
CA ARG A 145 -3.06 14.96 18.88
C ARG A 145 -3.18 13.61 18.18
N ARG A 146 -4.18 13.46 17.32
CA ARG A 146 -4.51 12.22 16.60
C ARG A 146 -4.17 12.40 15.12
N VAL A 147 -3.14 11.75 14.65
CA VAL A 147 -2.72 11.76 13.25
C VAL A 147 -3.08 10.43 12.61
N LEU A 148 -3.91 10.47 11.58
CA LEU A 148 -4.32 9.31 10.82
C LEU A 148 -3.44 9.13 9.59
N PHE A 149 -2.86 7.93 9.38
CA PHE A 149 -2.27 7.57 8.11
C PHE A 149 -3.29 6.79 7.27
N GLN A 150 -3.88 7.46 6.27
CA GLN A 150 -4.85 6.89 5.35
C GLN A 150 -4.13 6.39 4.11
N TYR A 151 -3.94 5.08 4.01
CA TYR A 151 -3.19 4.45 2.92
C TYR A 151 -4.07 3.85 1.81
N HIS A 152 -5.39 3.76 2.05
CA HIS A 152 -6.42 3.37 1.10
C HIS A 152 -7.45 4.48 0.93
N PRO A 153 -8.14 4.58 -0.22
CA PRO A 153 -9.27 5.49 -0.38
C PRO A 153 -10.39 5.20 0.62
N HIS A 154 -11.28 6.18 0.79
CA HIS A 154 -12.44 6.03 1.66
C HIS A 154 -13.30 4.84 1.23
N PRO A 155 -13.78 3.99 2.17
CA PRO A 155 -14.50 2.75 1.84
C PRO A 155 -15.75 2.96 0.98
N ASP A 156 -16.49 4.04 1.16
CA ASP A 156 -17.71 4.32 0.39
C ASP A 156 -17.39 4.62 -1.09
N MET A 157 -16.29 5.33 -1.38
CA MET A 157 -15.83 5.54 -2.75
C MET A 157 -15.39 4.22 -3.38
N GLU A 158 -14.57 3.42 -2.68
CA GLU A 158 -14.14 2.10 -3.17
C GLU A 158 -15.35 1.21 -3.47
N GLN A 159 -16.30 1.11 -2.54
CA GLN A 159 -17.51 0.31 -2.71
C GLN A 159 -18.35 0.76 -3.92
N ARG A 160 -18.53 2.06 -4.13
CA ARG A 160 -19.28 2.62 -5.25
C ARG A 160 -18.62 2.29 -6.59
N ILE A 161 -17.30 2.48 -6.69
CA ILE A 161 -16.55 2.17 -7.91
C ILE A 161 -16.62 0.68 -8.24
N LEU A 162 -16.40 -0.18 -7.26
CA LEU A 162 -16.45 -1.63 -7.45
C LEU A 162 -17.87 -2.12 -7.76
N ALA A 163 -18.90 -1.54 -7.16
CA ALA A 163 -20.31 -1.88 -7.47
C ALA A 163 -20.66 -1.55 -8.92
N THR A 164 -20.18 -0.43 -9.45
CA THR A 164 -20.38 -0.04 -10.86
C THR A 164 -19.75 -1.08 -11.80
N ASP A 165 -18.52 -1.48 -11.53
CA ASP A 165 -17.81 -2.50 -12.31
C ASP A 165 -18.47 -3.89 -12.17
N CYS A 166 -18.96 -4.24 -10.97
CA CYS A 166 -19.73 -5.48 -10.77
C CYS A 166 -21.01 -5.53 -11.61
N ALA A 167 -21.70 -4.40 -11.74
CA ALA A 167 -22.90 -4.32 -12.57
C ALA A 167 -22.58 -4.45 -14.06
N GLN A 168 -21.44 -3.93 -14.51
CA GLN A 168 -20.99 -4.01 -15.91
C GLN A 168 -20.46 -5.40 -16.29
N TYR A 169 -19.77 -6.08 -15.33
CA TYR A 169 -19.13 -7.40 -15.57
C TYR A 169 -19.58 -8.41 -14.49
N PRO A 170 -20.86 -8.82 -14.47
CA PRO A 170 -21.39 -9.70 -13.42
C PRO A 170 -20.79 -11.12 -13.43
N GLU A 171 -20.22 -11.53 -14.59
CA GLU A 171 -19.52 -12.81 -14.73
C GLU A 171 -18.16 -12.86 -14.02
N ILE A 172 -17.55 -11.71 -13.75
CA ILE A 172 -16.28 -11.63 -13.01
C ILE A 172 -16.58 -11.72 -11.51
N ARG A 173 -16.74 -12.94 -10.99
CA ARG A 173 -16.97 -13.18 -9.56
C ARG A 173 -15.65 -13.18 -8.81
N GLU A 174 -15.62 -12.44 -7.69
CA GLU A 174 -14.47 -12.44 -6.80
C GLU A 174 -14.45 -13.72 -5.96
N SER A 175 -13.33 -14.45 -5.99
CA SER A 175 -13.17 -15.71 -5.26
C SER A 175 -12.34 -15.59 -3.98
N PHE A 176 -11.53 -14.52 -3.85
CA PHE A 176 -10.69 -14.30 -2.67
C PHE A 176 -11.01 -13.03 -1.86
N SER A 177 -11.93 -12.19 -2.33
CA SER A 177 -12.40 -10.98 -1.61
C SER A 177 -13.59 -11.23 -0.69
N SER A 178 -13.99 -12.49 -0.50
CA SER A 178 -15.15 -12.91 0.33
C SER A 178 -15.09 -12.48 1.81
N THR A 179 -14.09 -11.69 2.21
CA THR A 179 -14.07 -11.01 3.51
C THR A 179 -15.17 -9.97 3.67
N GLN A 180 -15.82 -9.52 2.59
CA GLN A 180 -16.86 -8.50 2.63
C GLN A 180 -18.23 -9.02 3.07
N ASP A 181 -18.50 -10.32 2.96
CA ASP A 181 -19.82 -10.90 3.24
C ASP A 181 -20.05 -11.31 4.70
N SER A 182 -19.12 -11.04 5.61
CA SER A 182 -19.26 -11.37 7.03
C SER A 182 -19.61 -10.15 7.88
N ALA A 183 -20.32 -10.35 8.99
CA ALA A 183 -20.59 -9.30 9.97
C ALA A 183 -19.28 -8.61 10.45
N GLY A 184 -18.18 -9.36 10.51
CA GLY A 184 -16.85 -8.81 10.86
C GLY A 184 -16.32 -7.85 9.80
N ALA A 185 -16.56 -8.10 8.51
CA ALA A 185 -16.16 -7.21 7.44
C ALA A 185 -16.93 -5.88 7.49
N ALA A 186 -18.25 -5.92 7.74
CA ALA A 186 -19.05 -4.71 7.91
C ALA A 186 -18.54 -3.83 9.06
N HIS A 187 -18.15 -4.44 10.19
CA HIS A 187 -17.55 -3.70 11.32
C HIS A 187 -16.19 -3.10 10.99
N LEU A 188 -15.33 -3.80 10.24
CA LEU A 188 -14.05 -3.26 9.77
C LEU A 188 -14.29 -2.05 8.87
N VAL A 189 -15.18 -2.18 7.90
CA VAL A 189 -15.53 -1.09 6.97
C VAL A 189 -16.10 0.12 7.73
N ALA A 190 -16.99 -0.07 8.71
CA ALA A 190 -17.55 1.02 9.50
C ALA A 190 -16.48 1.78 10.31
N ARG A 191 -15.50 1.07 10.90
CA ARG A 191 -14.39 1.67 11.63
C ARG A 191 -13.49 2.51 10.71
N GLU A 192 -13.12 1.99 9.55
CA GLU A 192 -12.30 2.71 8.58
C GLU A 192 -13.06 3.88 7.94
N ARG A 193 -14.38 3.75 7.76
CA ARG A 193 -15.25 4.81 7.25
C ARG A 193 -15.26 6.06 8.13
N ASP A 194 -15.24 5.89 9.46
CA ASP A 194 -15.49 6.98 10.39
C ASP A 194 -14.25 7.42 11.18
N CYS A 195 -13.13 6.68 11.16
CA CYS A 195 -11.96 6.98 11.99
C CYS A 195 -11.33 8.35 11.68
N TRP A 196 -11.39 8.82 10.43
CA TRP A 196 -10.85 10.12 10.01
C TRP A 196 -11.58 11.30 10.66
N LYS A 197 -12.84 11.13 11.07
CA LYS A 197 -13.63 12.19 11.77
C LYS A 197 -13.03 12.54 13.14
N HIS A 198 -12.28 11.64 13.73
CA HIS A 198 -11.63 11.80 15.03
C HIS A 198 -10.14 12.16 14.93
N ALA A 199 -9.61 12.35 13.71
CA ALA A 199 -8.23 12.75 13.49
C ALA A 199 -8.10 14.28 13.47
N ASP A 200 -7.03 14.82 14.02
CA ASP A 200 -6.67 16.23 13.89
C ASP A 200 -6.00 16.49 12.54
N GLU A 201 -5.15 15.52 12.10
CA GLU A 201 -4.44 15.54 10.82
C GLU A 201 -4.57 14.21 10.09
N ILE A 202 -4.57 14.23 8.76
CA ILE A 202 -4.68 13.04 7.93
C ILE A 202 -3.56 13.02 6.89
N LEU A 203 -2.68 12.02 6.98
CA LEU A 203 -1.64 11.76 6.01
C LEU A 203 -2.18 10.80 4.95
N CYS A 204 -2.30 11.25 3.72
CA CYS A 204 -2.85 10.48 2.60
C CYS A 204 -1.72 9.93 1.73
N ALA A 205 -1.76 8.64 1.39
CA ALA A 205 -0.72 8.02 0.56
C ALA A 205 -0.69 8.57 -0.87
N SER A 206 -1.82 9.07 -1.39
CA SER A 206 -1.95 9.64 -2.73
C SER A 206 -2.99 10.75 -2.77
N ARG A 207 -2.95 11.54 -3.85
CA ARG A 207 -3.99 12.55 -4.14
C ARG A 207 -5.36 11.91 -4.30
N PHE A 208 -5.46 10.73 -4.90
CA PHE A 208 -6.71 9.99 -5.02
C PHE A 208 -7.27 9.61 -3.64
N THR A 209 -6.42 9.15 -2.70
CA THR A 209 -6.83 8.90 -1.32
C THR A 209 -7.32 10.19 -0.65
N LYS A 210 -6.64 11.33 -0.81
CA LYS A 210 -7.11 12.63 -0.32
C LYS A 210 -8.48 12.98 -0.89
N LEU A 211 -8.65 12.92 -2.21
CA LEU A 211 -9.93 13.22 -2.88
C LEU A 211 -11.09 12.38 -2.34
N SER A 212 -10.85 11.11 -2.04
CA SER A 212 -11.89 10.23 -1.48
C SER A 212 -12.36 10.67 -0.08
N LEU A 213 -11.47 11.23 0.71
CA LEU A 213 -11.81 11.79 2.03
C LEU A 213 -12.52 13.15 1.92
N LEU A 214 -12.09 14.01 0.99
CA LEU A 214 -12.77 15.29 0.73
C LEU A 214 -14.20 15.05 0.28
N GLU A 215 -14.44 14.04 -0.58
CA GLU A 215 -15.80 13.64 -0.97
C GLU A 215 -16.62 13.11 0.21
N ALA A 216 -15.98 12.45 1.18
CA ALA A 216 -16.62 12.01 2.41
C ALA A 216 -16.87 13.14 3.41
N GLY A 217 -16.40 14.38 3.13
CA GLY A 217 -16.61 15.57 3.95
C GLY A 217 -15.44 15.97 4.85
N ALA A 218 -14.22 15.42 4.61
CA ALA A 218 -13.04 15.87 5.33
C ALA A 218 -12.62 17.28 4.89
N GLU A 219 -12.09 18.07 5.81
CA GLU A 219 -11.55 19.39 5.54
C GLU A 219 -10.19 19.27 4.81
N GLU A 220 -10.00 20.08 3.76
CA GLU A 220 -8.82 19.98 2.90
C GLU A 220 -7.51 20.28 3.64
N GLU A 221 -7.55 21.25 4.54
CA GLU A 221 -6.42 21.73 5.32
C GLU A 221 -5.84 20.64 6.23
N ARG A 222 -6.67 19.69 6.67
CA ARG A 222 -6.26 18.56 7.51
C ARG A 222 -5.67 17.39 6.71
N CYS A 223 -5.74 17.44 5.38
CA CYS A 223 -5.37 16.32 4.51
C CYS A 223 -4.07 16.61 3.75
N HIS A 224 -2.99 15.90 4.11
CA HIS A 224 -1.66 16.06 3.52
C HIS A 224 -1.30 14.86 2.65
N VAL A 225 -0.95 15.09 1.38
CA VAL A 225 -0.50 14.01 0.48
C VAL A 225 0.98 13.76 0.70
N ILE A 226 1.31 12.52 1.10
CA ILE A 226 2.68 12.08 1.35
C ILE A 226 2.90 10.77 0.57
N PRO A 227 3.39 10.86 -0.68
CA PRO A 227 3.66 9.69 -1.50
C PRO A 227 4.72 8.79 -0.88
N TYR A 228 4.53 7.48 -0.98
CA TYR A 228 5.52 6.52 -0.52
C TYR A 228 6.86 6.66 -1.24
N GLY A 229 7.91 6.15 -0.61
CA GLY A 229 9.23 6.05 -1.18
C GLY A 229 9.57 4.66 -1.70
N ILE A 230 10.71 4.58 -2.39
CA ILE A 230 11.31 3.35 -2.87
C ILE A 230 12.81 3.35 -2.56
N ASP A 231 13.38 2.17 -2.37
CA ASP A 231 14.83 1.98 -2.40
C ASP A 231 15.28 1.93 -3.87
N LEU A 232 16.17 2.82 -4.24
CA LEU A 232 16.71 2.85 -5.60
C LEU A 232 17.80 1.77 -5.77
N PRO A 233 17.92 1.16 -6.96
CA PRO A 233 19.03 0.26 -7.25
C PRO A 233 20.39 0.94 -6.99
N LEU A 234 21.32 0.21 -6.37
CA LEU A 234 22.66 0.71 -6.01
C LEU A 234 23.53 1.06 -7.23
N GLU A 235 23.27 0.41 -8.35
CA GLU A 235 23.98 0.66 -9.60
C GLU A 235 22.98 0.95 -10.72
N GLU A 236 23.29 1.95 -11.54
CA GLU A 236 22.65 2.10 -12.86
C GLU A 236 23.20 0.99 -13.77
N GLN A 237 22.75 -0.24 -13.54
CA GLN A 237 23.12 -1.34 -14.42
C GLN A 237 22.73 -0.98 -15.84
N HIS A 238 23.66 -1.20 -16.77
CA HIS A 238 23.38 -1.15 -18.22
C HIS A 238 22.43 -2.31 -18.55
N GLN A 239 21.14 -2.09 -18.23
CA GLN A 239 20.12 -3.07 -18.54
C GLN A 239 19.75 -2.94 -20.01
N PRO A 240 19.63 -4.05 -20.74
CA PRO A 240 19.24 -4.02 -22.15
C PRO A 240 17.88 -3.34 -22.30
N VAL A 241 17.75 -2.45 -23.26
CA VAL A 241 16.46 -1.87 -23.62
C VAL A 241 15.65 -2.93 -24.34
N PRO A 242 14.45 -3.32 -23.86
CA PRO A 242 13.64 -4.34 -24.52
C PRO A 242 13.34 -3.93 -25.97
N ALA A 243 13.70 -4.76 -26.93
CA ALA A 243 13.43 -4.52 -28.34
C ALA A 243 12.00 -4.90 -28.74
N GLU A 244 11.31 -5.71 -27.91
CA GLU A 244 9.96 -6.19 -28.13
C GLU A 244 9.00 -5.56 -27.09
N PHE A 245 7.72 -5.50 -27.43
CA PHE A 245 6.69 -5.00 -26.52
C PHE A 245 6.32 -6.07 -25.47
N ARG A 246 7.15 -6.16 -24.45
CA ARG A 246 6.92 -7.02 -23.28
C ARG A 246 6.28 -6.22 -22.17
N CYS A 247 5.05 -6.57 -21.83
CA CYS A 247 4.30 -5.96 -20.77
C CYS A 247 4.31 -6.84 -19.52
N VAL A 248 4.27 -6.22 -18.34
CA VAL A 248 4.14 -6.93 -17.07
C VAL A 248 3.04 -6.31 -16.21
N PHE A 249 2.25 -7.18 -15.57
CA PHE A 249 1.33 -6.88 -14.49
C PHE A 249 1.83 -7.57 -13.24
N VAL A 250 1.87 -6.88 -12.10
CA VAL A 250 2.26 -7.45 -10.80
C VAL A 250 1.23 -7.07 -9.75
N GLY A 251 0.61 -8.08 -9.13
CA GLY A 251 -0.39 -7.84 -8.09
C GLY A 251 -1.32 -9.03 -7.84
N SER A 252 -2.32 -8.84 -6.99
CA SER A 252 -3.44 -9.77 -6.91
C SER A 252 -4.28 -9.65 -8.19
N GLY A 253 -4.59 -10.77 -8.81
CA GLY A 253 -5.37 -10.81 -10.04
C GLY A 253 -6.88 -10.76 -9.76
N GLY A 254 -7.36 -9.65 -9.19
CA GLY A 254 -8.75 -9.44 -8.85
C GLY A 254 -9.35 -8.20 -9.53
N ARG A 255 -10.66 -8.05 -9.35
CA ARG A 255 -11.46 -6.94 -9.89
C ARG A 255 -10.86 -5.58 -9.59
N ARG A 256 -10.55 -5.30 -8.33
CA ARG A 256 -10.02 -4.02 -7.86
C ARG A 256 -8.77 -3.57 -8.62
N LYS A 257 -7.92 -4.50 -9.04
CA LYS A 257 -6.70 -4.23 -9.83
C LYS A 257 -6.94 -4.12 -11.34
N GLY A 258 -8.19 -4.25 -11.80
CA GLY A 258 -8.56 -4.09 -13.20
C GLY A 258 -7.95 -5.13 -14.15
N LEU A 259 -7.54 -6.31 -13.64
CA LEU A 259 -6.87 -7.29 -14.49
C LEU A 259 -7.76 -7.83 -15.62
N HIS A 260 -9.07 -7.94 -15.39
CA HIS A 260 -10.03 -8.29 -16.45
C HIS A 260 -10.07 -7.23 -17.56
N HIS A 261 -10.04 -5.93 -17.21
CA HIS A 261 -9.97 -4.86 -18.23
C HIS A 261 -8.68 -4.92 -19.04
N LEU A 262 -7.54 -5.21 -18.38
CA LEU A 262 -6.28 -5.40 -19.11
C LEU A 262 -6.36 -6.57 -20.09
N LEU A 263 -6.96 -7.70 -19.69
CA LEU A 263 -7.11 -8.86 -20.55
C LEU A 263 -8.04 -8.58 -21.75
N PHE A 264 -9.16 -7.87 -21.54
CA PHE A 264 -10.05 -7.45 -22.61
C PHE A 264 -9.36 -6.48 -23.59
N ALA A 265 -8.66 -5.48 -23.06
CA ALA A 265 -7.89 -4.55 -23.89
C ALA A 265 -6.76 -5.25 -24.66
N TRP A 266 -6.06 -6.21 -24.04
CA TRP A 266 -5.01 -7.00 -24.68
C TRP A 266 -5.53 -7.85 -25.84
N GLN A 267 -6.73 -8.42 -25.70
CA GLN A 267 -7.40 -9.19 -26.76
C GLN A 267 -7.85 -8.30 -27.92
N ALA A 268 -8.35 -7.09 -27.62
CA ALA A 268 -8.87 -6.15 -28.61
C ALA A 268 -7.76 -5.41 -29.37
N ALA A 269 -6.60 -5.20 -28.73
CA ALA A 269 -5.52 -4.40 -29.28
C ALA A 269 -4.79 -5.08 -30.46
N ASN A 270 -4.54 -4.31 -31.51
CA ASN A 270 -3.71 -4.73 -32.63
C ASN A 270 -2.21 -4.59 -32.31
N LEU A 271 -1.69 -5.55 -31.55
CA LEU A 271 -0.31 -5.57 -31.08
C LEU A 271 0.60 -6.38 -32.01
N PRO A 272 1.90 -6.04 -32.10
CA PRO A 272 2.90 -6.85 -32.80
C PRO A 272 2.84 -8.33 -32.38
N ALA A 273 3.08 -9.24 -33.30
CA ALA A 273 2.99 -10.68 -33.05
C ALA A 273 3.98 -11.17 -31.96
N THR A 274 5.08 -10.46 -31.77
CA THR A 274 6.10 -10.74 -30.73
C THR A 274 5.75 -10.18 -29.36
N SER A 275 4.61 -9.46 -29.22
CA SER A 275 4.21 -8.89 -27.92
C SER A 275 3.87 -9.99 -26.92
N GLU A 276 4.26 -9.81 -25.66
CA GLU A 276 3.98 -10.73 -24.55
C GLU A 276 3.48 -9.95 -23.33
N LEU A 277 2.46 -10.47 -22.65
CA LEU A 277 1.99 -9.99 -21.34
C LEU A 277 2.29 -11.02 -20.27
N THR A 278 3.14 -10.67 -19.33
CA THR A 278 3.43 -11.50 -18.15
C THR A 278 2.60 -11.02 -16.95
N LEU A 279 1.80 -11.92 -16.40
CA LEU A 279 1.00 -11.69 -15.19
C LEU A 279 1.70 -12.33 -13.99
N VAL A 280 2.21 -11.53 -13.06
CA VAL A 280 2.81 -12.03 -11.83
C VAL A 280 1.80 -11.88 -10.70
N CYS A 281 1.04 -12.96 -10.45
CA CYS A 281 -0.04 -12.98 -9.47
C CYS A 281 0.17 -14.09 -8.44
N ARG A 282 0.23 -13.75 -7.15
CA ARG A 282 0.24 -14.75 -6.09
C ARG A 282 -1.14 -15.39 -5.92
N VAL A 283 -2.17 -14.58 -5.99
CA VAL A 283 -3.60 -14.96 -5.98
C VAL A 283 -4.24 -14.35 -7.20
N ILE A 284 -5.20 -15.06 -7.80
CA ILE A 284 -5.97 -14.59 -8.95
C ILE A 284 -7.38 -15.16 -8.85
N ASP A 285 -8.39 -14.36 -9.16
CA ASP A 285 -9.78 -14.79 -9.23
C ASP A 285 -9.97 -15.83 -10.34
N ARG A 286 -10.79 -16.84 -10.05
CA ARG A 286 -10.97 -17.99 -10.91
C ARG A 286 -11.39 -17.62 -12.34
N GLU A 287 -12.35 -16.69 -12.47
CA GLU A 287 -12.85 -16.29 -13.78
C GLU A 287 -11.80 -15.46 -14.54
N ILE A 288 -11.08 -14.59 -13.86
CA ILE A 288 -9.98 -13.81 -14.45
C ILE A 288 -8.84 -14.75 -14.88
N GLU A 289 -8.53 -15.78 -14.09
CA GLU A 289 -7.54 -16.79 -14.49
C GLU A 289 -7.98 -17.57 -15.74
N ARG A 290 -9.26 -17.91 -15.85
CA ARG A 290 -9.82 -18.59 -17.03
C ARG A 290 -9.64 -17.71 -18.28
N ILE A 291 -9.94 -16.43 -18.17
CA ILE A 291 -9.74 -15.45 -19.26
C ILE A 291 -8.24 -15.35 -19.60
N ALA A 292 -7.38 -15.19 -18.62
CA ALA A 292 -5.93 -15.06 -18.83
C ALA A 292 -5.34 -16.28 -19.57
N ARG A 293 -5.78 -17.50 -19.22
CA ARG A 293 -5.33 -18.74 -19.87
C ARG A 293 -5.83 -18.89 -21.30
N ALA A 294 -6.99 -18.29 -21.60
CA ALA A 294 -7.56 -18.30 -22.95
C ALA A 294 -7.02 -17.17 -23.83
N THR A 295 -6.35 -16.16 -23.25
CA THR A 295 -5.84 -15.00 -23.98
C THR A 295 -4.48 -15.31 -24.62
N PRO A 296 -4.32 -15.14 -25.92
CA PRO A 296 -3.03 -15.39 -26.60
C PRO A 296 -1.92 -14.48 -26.07
N ARG A 297 -0.69 -15.02 -26.04
CA ARG A 297 0.52 -14.29 -25.65
C ARG A 297 0.50 -13.78 -24.21
N VAL A 298 -0.32 -14.37 -23.35
CA VAL A 298 -0.38 -14.12 -21.91
C VAL A 298 0.27 -15.25 -21.15
N LYS A 299 1.20 -14.89 -20.25
CA LYS A 299 1.93 -15.83 -19.39
C LYS A 299 1.60 -15.54 -17.92
N LEU A 300 1.10 -16.55 -17.21
CA LEU A 300 0.78 -16.47 -15.78
C LEU A 300 1.91 -17.06 -14.92
N VAL A 301 2.42 -16.26 -13.99
CA VAL A 301 3.46 -16.64 -13.03
C VAL A 301 2.91 -16.50 -11.60
N ARG A 302 3.03 -17.57 -10.79
CA ARG A 302 2.48 -17.62 -9.42
C ARG A 302 3.44 -17.02 -8.39
N GLY A 303 3.54 -15.68 -8.38
CA GLY A 303 4.41 -14.93 -7.46
C GLY A 303 5.90 -15.10 -7.76
N LEU A 304 6.68 -14.09 -7.44
CA LEU A 304 8.14 -14.10 -7.55
C LEU A 304 8.75 -13.47 -6.30
N PRO A 305 9.96 -13.87 -5.91
CA PRO A 305 10.78 -13.13 -4.96
C PRO A 305 11.12 -11.74 -5.48
N GLN A 306 11.34 -10.75 -4.59
CA GLN A 306 11.59 -9.35 -4.94
C GLN A 306 12.71 -9.19 -5.98
N ALA A 307 13.86 -9.82 -5.77
CA ALA A 307 15.00 -9.74 -6.71
C ALA A 307 14.68 -10.24 -8.12
N LYS A 308 13.76 -11.23 -8.26
CA LYS A 308 13.28 -11.69 -9.57
C LYS A 308 12.27 -10.72 -10.18
N LEU A 309 11.44 -10.05 -9.36
CA LEU A 309 10.55 -9.00 -9.85
C LEU A 309 11.32 -7.83 -10.44
N GLU A 310 12.39 -7.39 -9.81
CA GLU A 310 13.29 -6.36 -10.34
C GLU A 310 13.81 -6.71 -11.73
N THR A 311 14.24 -7.95 -11.93
CA THR A 311 14.66 -8.45 -13.25
C THR A 311 13.51 -8.46 -14.27
N VAL A 312 12.29 -8.81 -13.84
CA VAL A 312 11.11 -8.79 -14.72
C VAL A 312 10.78 -7.36 -15.15
N TYR A 313 10.74 -6.40 -14.23
CA TYR A 313 10.54 -4.99 -14.57
C TYR A 313 11.63 -4.47 -15.52
N ALA A 314 12.89 -4.77 -15.23
CA ALA A 314 14.02 -4.36 -16.03
C ALA A 314 13.96 -4.85 -17.48
N ASN A 315 13.41 -6.04 -17.72
CA ASN A 315 13.24 -6.65 -19.04
C ASN A 315 11.88 -6.38 -19.68
N SER A 316 11.01 -5.57 -19.07
CA SER A 316 9.72 -5.18 -19.61
C SER A 316 9.80 -3.80 -20.25
N ALA A 317 9.09 -3.62 -21.37
CA ALA A 317 8.90 -2.33 -22.03
C ALA A 317 7.86 -1.47 -21.31
N LEU A 318 6.87 -2.12 -20.64
CA LEU A 318 5.79 -1.45 -19.94
C LEU A 318 5.32 -2.26 -18.74
N PHE A 319 5.19 -1.62 -17.60
CA PHE A 319 4.37 -2.11 -16.49
C PHE A 319 2.94 -1.58 -16.65
N VAL A 320 1.94 -2.45 -16.57
CA VAL A 320 0.54 -2.05 -16.72
C VAL A 320 -0.32 -2.63 -15.61
N MET A 321 -1.00 -1.75 -14.85
CA MET A 321 -1.96 -2.14 -13.82
C MET A 321 -3.13 -1.13 -13.80
N PRO A 322 -4.20 -1.36 -14.58
CA PRO A 322 -5.33 -0.44 -14.71
C PRO A 322 -6.29 -0.58 -13.52
N SER A 323 -5.79 -0.34 -12.30
CA SER A 323 -6.58 -0.49 -11.08
C SER A 323 -7.83 0.40 -11.12
N LEU A 324 -8.97 -0.16 -10.73
CA LEU A 324 -10.20 0.59 -10.48
C LEU A 324 -10.05 1.47 -9.26
N VAL A 325 -9.39 0.94 -8.22
CA VAL A 325 -9.14 1.62 -6.95
C VAL A 325 -7.80 1.16 -6.38
N GLU A 326 -6.94 2.13 -6.05
CA GLU A 326 -5.69 1.87 -5.36
C GLU A 326 -5.31 3.04 -4.45
N GLY A 327 -4.86 2.78 -3.23
CA GLY A 327 -4.40 3.84 -2.34
C GLY A 327 -3.12 4.49 -2.82
N PHE A 328 -2.14 3.67 -3.18
CA PHE A 328 -0.89 4.10 -3.79
C PHE A 328 -0.45 3.15 -4.91
N GLY A 329 -0.10 1.90 -4.57
CA GLY A 329 0.42 0.93 -5.52
C GLY A 329 1.94 1.04 -5.67
N GLN A 330 2.71 0.65 -4.66
CA GLN A 330 4.19 0.71 -4.68
C GLN A 330 4.82 0.04 -5.91
N VAL A 331 4.16 -0.94 -6.51
CA VAL A 331 4.61 -1.63 -7.73
C VAL A 331 4.86 -0.69 -8.92
N TYR A 332 4.18 0.47 -8.97
CA TYR A 332 4.48 1.51 -9.98
C TYR A 332 5.87 2.11 -9.74
N LEU A 333 6.20 2.45 -8.50
CA LEU A 333 7.54 2.95 -8.17
C LEU A 333 8.61 1.87 -8.37
N GLU A 334 8.31 0.62 -8.03
CA GLU A 334 9.21 -0.52 -8.28
C GLU A 334 9.55 -0.64 -9.77
N ALA A 335 8.55 -0.56 -10.64
CA ALA A 335 8.75 -0.60 -12.09
C ALA A 335 9.56 0.60 -12.58
N LEU A 336 9.18 1.83 -12.19
CA LEU A 336 9.90 3.06 -12.56
C LEU A 336 11.36 3.03 -12.12
N ALA A 337 11.66 2.53 -10.92
CA ALA A 337 13.02 2.42 -10.39
C ALA A 337 13.90 1.50 -11.27
N GLN A 338 13.31 0.46 -11.88
CA GLN A 338 13.99 -0.41 -12.85
C GLN A 338 13.98 0.17 -14.28
N GLY A 339 13.53 1.40 -14.46
CA GLY A 339 13.42 2.04 -15.75
C GLY A 339 12.32 1.46 -16.65
N CYS A 340 11.31 0.82 -16.07
CA CYS A 340 10.14 0.36 -16.76
C CYS A 340 9.05 1.45 -16.70
N PRO A 341 8.68 2.09 -17.84
CA PRO A 341 7.54 2.99 -17.88
C PRO A 341 6.26 2.31 -17.37
N VAL A 342 5.32 3.10 -16.87
CA VAL A 342 4.11 2.58 -16.23
C VAL A 342 2.84 3.12 -16.90
N LEU A 343 1.82 2.26 -17.02
CA LEU A 343 0.48 2.63 -17.43
C LEU A 343 -0.48 2.28 -16.28
N GLY A 344 -1.06 3.32 -15.69
CA GLY A 344 -2.01 3.21 -14.59
C GLY A 344 -3.28 3.99 -14.85
N THR A 345 -4.08 4.20 -13.79
CA THR A 345 -5.31 4.97 -13.88
C THR A 345 -5.26 6.23 -13.01
N THR A 346 -6.22 7.12 -13.24
CA THR A 346 -6.42 8.32 -12.40
C THR A 346 -6.82 7.97 -10.95
N HIS A 347 -7.27 6.74 -10.68
CA HIS A 347 -7.61 6.24 -9.35
C HIS A 347 -6.46 5.52 -8.63
N THR A 348 -5.22 5.94 -8.90
CA THR A 348 -4.00 5.42 -8.29
C THR A 348 -3.05 6.55 -7.89
N CYS A 349 -1.81 6.22 -7.51
CA CYS A 349 -0.78 7.25 -7.33
C CYS A 349 -0.19 7.78 -8.65
N CYS A 350 -0.50 7.20 -9.80
CA CYS A 350 0.13 7.57 -11.06
C CYS A 350 0.05 9.07 -11.38
N PRO A 351 -1.08 9.78 -11.14
CA PRO A 351 -1.14 11.24 -11.30
C PRO A 351 -0.19 12.03 -10.38
N ASP A 352 0.23 11.44 -9.26
CA ASP A 352 1.18 12.05 -8.32
C ASP A 352 2.62 11.80 -8.73
N LEU A 353 2.90 10.71 -9.45
CA LEU A 353 4.24 10.32 -9.84
C LEU A 353 4.76 11.18 -11.01
N GLY A 354 3.93 11.46 -12.00
CA GLY A 354 4.37 12.22 -13.16
C GLY A 354 3.42 12.18 -14.35
N ARG A 355 3.97 12.45 -15.52
CA ARG A 355 3.30 12.52 -16.82
C ARG A 355 4.04 11.64 -17.85
N GLU A 356 3.63 11.69 -19.11
CA GLU A 356 4.21 10.90 -20.19
C GLU A 356 5.72 11.14 -20.36
N GLU A 357 6.17 12.38 -20.22
CA GLU A 357 7.60 12.73 -20.24
C GLU A 357 8.41 12.10 -19.10
N ASP A 358 7.75 11.70 -18.02
CA ASP A 358 8.31 10.97 -16.87
C ASP A 358 8.21 9.44 -17.03
N GLY A 359 7.65 8.94 -18.14
CA GLY A 359 7.36 7.52 -18.35
C GLY A 359 6.12 7.03 -17.58
N VAL A 360 5.19 7.94 -17.23
CA VAL A 360 3.94 7.64 -16.54
C VAL A 360 2.76 7.94 -17.47
N PHE A 361 2.06 6.90 -17.87
CA PHE A 361 0.90 6.99 -18.77
C PHE A 361 -0.39 6.71 -17.99
N LEU A 362 -1.47 7.39 -18.37
CA LEU A 362 -2.74 7.33 -17.68
C LEU A 362 -3.89 6.95 -18.59
N VAL A 363 -4.82 6.19 -18.03
CA VAL A 363 -6.15 5.94 -18.62
C VAL A 363 -7.23 6.13 -17.55
N GLU A 364 -8.46 6.36 -17.96
CA GLU A 364 -9.58 6.37 -17.01
C GLU A 364 -9.86 4.95 -16.50
N PRO A 365 -10.16 4.78 -15.20
CA PRO A 365 -10.46 3.48 -14.63
C PRO A 365 -11.69 2.86 -15.28
N GLY A 366 -11.59 1.58 -15.67
CA GLY A 366 -12.67 0.85 -16.32
C GLY A 366 -12.82 1.12 -17.82
N ASN A 367 -12.08 2.06 -18.40
CA ASN A 367 -12.16 2.39 -19.84
C ASN A 367 -11.28 1.44 -20.66
N VAL A 368 -11.86 0.33 -21.13
CA VAL A 368 -11.17 -0.70 -21.92
C VAL A 368 -10.73 -0.16 -23.28
N ASP A 369 -11.53 0.71 -23.92
CA ASP A 369 -11.20 1.27 -25.23
C ASP A 369 -9.98 2.20 -25.16
N GLN A 370 -9.93 3.07 -24.15
CA GLN A 370 -8.77 3.93 -23.92
C GLN A 370 -7.51 3.12 -23.58
N LEU A 371 -7.67 2.06 -22.78
CA LEU A 371 -6.57 1.14 -22.44
C LEU A 371 -6.06 0.42 -23.70
N THR A 372 -6.96 -0.02 -24.59
CA THR A 372 -6.64 -0.65 -25.88
C THR A 372 -5.82 0.30 -26.75
N ALA A 373 -6.31 1.52 -26.94
CA ALA A 373 -5.62 2.54 -27.76
C ALA A 373 -4.24 2.88 -27.21
N GLN A 374 -4.11 2.99 -25.88
CA GLN A 374 -2.82 3.24 -25.22
C GLN A 374 -1.85 2.07 -25.40
N LEU A 375 -2.30 0.82 -25.27
CA LEU A 375 -1.45 -0.35 -25.50
C LEU A 375 -0.93 -0.37 -26.94
N GLU A 376 -1.77 -0.08 -27.94
CA GLU A 376 -1.36 0.01 -29.33
C GLU A 376 -0.34 1.12 -29.58
N SER A 377 -0.56 2.32 -29.06
CA SER A 377 0.35 3.45 -29.16
C SER A 377 1.71 3.14 -28.53
N LEU A 378 1.71 2.64 -27.30
CA LEU A 378 2.91 2.33 -26.54
C LEU A 378 3.68 1.13 -27.11
N SER A 379 2.99 0.20 -27.79
CA SER A 379 3.62 -0.92 -28.47
C SER A 379 4.53 -0.49 -29.63
N ARG A 380 4.29 0.69 -30.22
CA ARG A 380 5.10 1.28 -31.28
C ARG A 380 6.21 2.20 -30.76
N THR A 381 6.04 2.79 -29.58
CA THR A 381 6.90 3.88 -29.09
C THR A 381 7.88 3.46 -27.99
N LEU A 382 7.58 2.43 -27.20
CA LEU A 382 8.42 2.01 -26.06
C LEU A 382 9.51 0.99 -26.40
N PRO A 383 9.30 0.00 -27.32
CA PRO A 383 10.38 -0.92 -27.69
C PRO A 383 11.61 -0.18 -28.21
N GLY A 384 12.80 -0.51 -27.69
CA GLY A 384 14.06 0.14 -28.04
C GLY A 384 14.22 1.57 -27.50
N ASN A 385 13.27 2.13 -26.75
CA ASN A 385 13.30 3.53 -26.32
C ASN A 385 14.08 3.72 -25.00
N ALA A 386 15.39 3.96 -25.10
CA ALA A 386 16.26 4.23 -23.97
C ALA A 386 15.90 5.53 -23.21
N ASN A 387 15.32 6.53 -23.92
CA ASN A 387 14.94 7.80 -23.30
C ASN A 387 13.75 7.62 -22.35
N ALA A 388 12.72 6.87 -22.77
CA ALA A 388 11.59 6.56 -21.91
C ALA A 388 12.02 5.82 -20.64
N ARG A 389 12.98 4.89 -20.75
CA ARG A 389 13.53 4.17 -19.60
C ARG A 389 14.30 5.09 -18.66
N ARG A 390 15.09 6.02 -19.20
CA ARG A 390 15.80 7.03 -18.40
C ARG A 390 14.84 7.96 -17.68
N ALA A 391 13.79 8.41 -18.37
CA ALA A 391 12.72 9.23 -17.79
C ALA A 391 12.03 8.51 -16.61
N ALA A 392 11.66 7.25 -16.77
CA ALA A 392 11.08 6.42 -15.72
C ALA A 392 11.99 6.35 -14.47
N ARG A 393 13.28 6.06 -14.66
CA ARG A 393 14.24 6.07 -13.52
C ARG A 393 14.37 7.42 -12.85
N ASN A 394 14.42 8.50 -13.62
CA ASN A 394 14.51 9.86 -13.07
C ASN A 394 13.24 10.24 -12.31
N CYS A 395 12.08 9.76 -12.77
CA CYS A 395 10.82 9.87 -12.03
C CYS A 395 10.94 9.20 -10.65
N ALA A 396 11.36 7.95 -10.58
CA ALA A 396 11.50 7.22 -9.32
C ALA A 396 12.46 7.90 -8.33
N LYS A 397 13.53 8.55 -8.81
CA LYS A 397 14.51 9.27 -7.97
C LYS A 397 13.88 10.39 -7.13
N ARG A 398 12.71 10.91 -7.50
CA ARG A 398 11.98 11.93 -6.73
C ARG A 398 11.27 11.32 -5.50
N PHE A 399 11.02 10.01 -5.51
CA PHE A 399 10.22 9.30 -4.51
C PHE A 399 11.10 8.35 -3.69
N THR A 400 11.87 8.90 -2.78
CA THR A 400 12.76 8.12 -1.90
C THR A 400 12.17 8.02 -0.49
N TRP A 401 12.58 7.00 0.28
CA TRP A 401 12.19 6.90 1.67
C TRP A 401 12.61 8.12 2.52
N PRO A 402 13.79 8.73 2.33
CA PRO A 402 14.11 10.01 2.98
C PRO A 402 13.13 11.14 2.64
N ALA A 403 12.69 11.26 1.37
CA ALA A 403 11.69 12.27 0.98
C ALA A 403 10.34 12.01 1.66
N PHE A 404 9.88 10.76 1.71
CA PHE A 404 8.68 10.35 2.44
C PHE A 404 8.76 10.73 3.93
N ARG A 405 9.88 10.41 4.61
CA ARG A 405 10.07 10.77 6.03
C ARG A 405 10.11 12.28 6.24
N ASN A 406 10.71 13.03 5.32
CA ASN A 406 10.67 14.50 5.37
C ASN A 406 9.25 15.05 5.25
N GLY A 407 8.44 14.48 4.34
CA GLY A 407 7.02 14.83 4.19
C GLY A 407 6.23 14.62 5.49
N ILE A 408 6.40 13.48 6.17
CA ILE A 408 5.77 13.22 7.48
C ILE A 408 6.19 14.29 8.49
N ARG A 409 7.50 14.57 8.61
CA ARG A 409 7.99 15.58 9.56
C ARG A 409 7.44 16.97 9.28
N ALA A 410 7.38 17.36 8.03
CA ALA A 410 6.82 18.65 7.63
C ALA A 410 5.33 18.79 7.99
N ALA A 411 4.52 17.74 7.74
CA ALA A 411 3.10 17.73 8.09
C ALA A 411 2.87 17.81 9.61
N LEU A 412 3.76 17.20 10.42
CA LEU A 412 3.64 17.24 11.88
C LEU A 412 4.12 18.55 12.51
N SER A 413 4.93 19.34 11.78
CA SER A 413 5.50 20.63 12.26
C SER A 413 4.64 21.84 11.89
N GLN A 414 3.55 21.65 11.18
CA GLN A 414 2.57 22.73 10.89
C GLN A 414 1.69 22.87 12.15
N GLU A 415 1.94 23.93 12.93
CA GLU A 415 1.11 24.40 14.05
C GLU A 415 0.06 25.40 13.56
#